data_cb1ac96ce0db0979ce8ce138de1bcf42
#
_entry.id   cb1ac96ce0db0979ce8ce138de1bcf42
#
_cell.length_a   1.000
_cell.length_b   1.000
_cell.length_c   1.000
_cell.angle_alpha   90.00
_cell.angle_beta   90.00
_cell.angle_gamma   90.00
#
_symmetry.space_group_name_H-M   'P 1'
#
loop_
_entity.id
_entity.type
_entity.pdbx_description
1 polymer ?
#
loop_
_entity_poly.entity_id
_entity_poly.type
_entity_poly.pdbx_seq_one_letter_code
_entity_poly.pdbx_strand_id
1 'polypeptide(L)'
;MIMLLATLLAIAVQCSPAHAQLRSLLNPSFELNDPAGPGAPNFEIITNGSVVGWDSTTGEIELWDSSFNGVPAYAGNVFAEMNANVNGTLYQNICLINGEPIGWTFAHRARTGGAATQTARFQVANSGGTVLQTLAIQASTTANQIWNVNTGSTTYTGASGLQRVQFNTLDSGSFGNFLDGIQLSLRPFIQLSGATGTGVESVPSANVPSILITGLVTTPFSVTITITGGTATLGSDYTTPSGTASFTVNIPAGTYNNSAIPLGINITDDSAVESSETITFSVGTGSNHTLGHTVTCGSTAQTTSTYTITDNDSRVTLRKQWTNAIVGDDATLTLSRAAAVIDTLNSDAGAAGELDTDASPTPAVIGETLTLAETLAGGNVGAYTATLVCSGAADSNLANGLTIAAGETNIICTYTNSRDTRLSVSKISSITADGVSVTNPKAVPASTVRYCILVTNTGPGTSTAVSATDTLPAFVTYVAGSMRSGTSCGTAATVEDDNATGADESDPFGVSVTGSTITGVTAALAANTTFAMAFNATVN
;
A
#
# COMPACT_ATOMS: atom_id res chain seq x y z
N MET A 1 -5.55 -47.11 20.24
CA MET A 1 -5.11 -46.37 19.06
C MET A 1 -6.28 -46.37 18.07
N ILE A 2 -7.18 -45.41 18.23
CA ILE A 2 -8.44 -45.30 17.45
C ILE A 2 -8.29 -44.06 16.59
N MET A 3 -8.24 -44.30 15.29
CA MET A 3 -8.11 -43.29 14.26
C MET A 3 -9.49 -42.67 14.00
N LEU A 4 -9.71 -41.43 14.38
CA LEU A 4 -10.93 -40.68 14.10
C LEU A 4 -10.80 -40.08 12.67
N LEU A 5 -11.56 -40.66 11.75
CA LEU A 5 -11.70 -40.13 10.38
C LEU A 5 -12.72 -38.98 10.42
N ALA A 6 -12.26 -37.75 10.36
CA ALA A 6 -13.12 -36.56 10.21
C ALA A 6 -13.47 -36.40 8.73
N THR A 7 -14.67 -36.82 8.36
CA THR A 7 -15.27 -36.49 7.06
C THR A 7 -15.63 -35.00 7.03
N LEU A 8 -14.85 -34.21 6.30
CA LEU A 8 -15.20 -32.84 5.94
C LEU A 8 -16.35 -32.88 4.92
N LEU A 9 -17.56 -32.61 5.39
CA LEU A 9 -18.72 -32.35 4.52
C LEU A 9 -18.51 -30.96 3.91
N ALA A 10 -17.98 -30.92 2.68
CA ALA A 10 -17.94 -29.70 1.88
C ALA A 10 -19.41 -29.34 1.51
N ILE A 11 -20.02 -28.43 2.26
CA ILE A 11 -21.23 -27.73 1.84
C ILE A 11 -20.80 -26.86 0.66
N ALA A 12 -21.02 -27.35 -0.56
CA ALA A 12 -21.03 -26.52 -1.74
C ALA A 12 -22.21 -25.55 -1.57
N VAL A 13 -21.91 -24.35 -1.05
CA VAL A 13 -22.78 -23.20 -1.21
C VAL A 13 -22.86 -23.00 -2.72
N GLN A 14 -23.92 -23.49 -3.33
CA GLN A 14 -24.33 -23.07 -4.66
C GLN A 14 -24.68 -21.59 -4.53
N CYS A 15 -23.66 -20.74 -4.67
CA CYS A 15 -23.87 -19.35 -5.04
C CYS A 15 -24.64 -19.43 -6.38
N SER A 16 -25.96 -19.26 -6.33
CA SER A 16 -26.70 -18.90 -7.53
C SER A 16 -25.89 -17.77 -8.16
N PRO A 17 -25.49 -17.86 -9.45
CA PRO A 17 -24.82 -16.74 -10.08
C PRO A 17 -25.75 -15.55 -9.88
N ALA A 18 -25.28 -14.54 -9.14
CA ALA A 18 -25.94 -13.24 -9.13
C ALA A 18 -26.15 -12.94 -10.61
N HIS A 19 -27.40 -12.76 -11.05
CA HIS A 19 -27.73 -12.60 -12.46
C HIS A 19 -26.92 -11.42 -12.96
N ALA A 20 -25.79 -11.73 -13.60
CA ALA A 20 -25.01 -10.74 -14.30
C ALA A 20 -25.99 -10.01 -15.19
N GLN A 21 -25.94 -8.69 -15.16
CA GLN A 21 -26.81 -7.86 -15.98
C GLN A 21 -26.68 -8.29 -17.43
N LEU A 22 -27.65 -9.05 -17.89
CA LEU A 22 -27.63 -9.55 -19.26
C LEU A 22 -27.87 -8.36 -20.20
N ARG A 23 -26.85 -8.03 -20.97
CA ARG A 23 -26.93 -7.11 -22.11
C ARG A 23 -27.02 -7.88 -23.43
N SER A 24 -27.20 -9.19 -23.37
CA SER A 24 -27.40 -10.08 -24.50
C SER A 24 -28.34 -11.21 -24.09
N LEU A 25 -29.06 -11.78 -25.04
CA LEU A 25 -29.86 -12.96 -24.78
C LEU A 25 -28.98 -14.18 -24.53
N LEU A 26 -29.39 -15.00 -23.57
CA LEU A 26 -28.88 -16.35 -23.39
C LEU A 26 -29.65 -17.30 -24.27
N ASN A 27 -29.00 -18.30 -24.86
CA ASN A 27 -29.62 -19.35 -25.62
C ASN A 27 -30.66 -18.84 -26.67
N PRO A 28 -30.26 -17.93 -27.57
CA PRO A 28 -31.18 -17.21 -28.45
C PRO A 28 -31.81 -18.07 -29.55
N SER A 29 -31.30 -19.28 -29.77
CA SER A 29 -31.84 -20.27 -30.70
C SER A 29 -32.17 -21.58 -29.99
N PHE A 30 -32.29 -21.57 -28.64
CA PHE A 30 -32.69 -22.70 -27.80
C PHE A 30 -31.74 -23.91 -27.79
N GLU A 31 -30.60 -23.86 -28.48
CA GLU A 31 -29.64 -24.95 -28.69
C GLU A 31 -28.99 -25.55 -27.43
N LEU A 32 -29.08 -24.84 -26.29
CA LEU A 32 -28.56 -25.35 -25.00
C LEU A 32 -29.52 -26.33 -24.33
N ASN A 33 -30.67 -26.61 -24.96
CA ASN A 33 -31.62 -27.61 -24.56
C ASN A 33 -31.81 -28.61 -25.71
N ASP A 34 -31.84 -29.89 -25.40
CA ASP A 34 -32.10 -30.98 -26.37
C ASP A 34 -33.37 -31.71 -25.90
N PRO A 35 -34.52 -31.46 -26.55
CA PRO A 35 -35.79 -32.01 -26.12
C PRO A 35 -35.89 -33.53 -26.13
N ALA A 36 -35.19 -34.19 -27.05
CA ALA A 36 -35.29 -35.63 -27.24
C ALA A 36 -34.07 -36.41 -26.79
N GLY A 37 -32.97 -35.76 -26.49
CA GLY A 37 -31.69 -36.43 -26.34
C GLY A 37 -31.25 -37.10 -27.66
N PRO A 38 -30.24 -37.95 -27.64
CA PRO A 38 -29.78 -38.62 -28.86
C PRO A 38 -30.78 -39.67 -29.35
N GLY A 39 -31.71 -39.25 -30.23
CA GLY A 39 -32.75 -40.13 -30.75
C GLY A 39 -33.41 -39.56 -32.03
N ALA A 40 -34.64 -40.05 -32.36
CA ALA A 40 -35.42 -39.48 -33.43
C ALA A 40 -35.96 -38.08 -33.04
N PRO A 41 -36.10 -37.12 -33.96
CA PRO A 41 -36.63 -35.81 -33.66
C PRO A 41 -37.95 -35.88 -32.88
N ASN A 42 -38.10 -35.06 -31.83
CA ASN A 42 -39.27 -35.04 -30.95
C ASN A 42 -39.59 -33.60 -30.50
N PHE A 43 -40.54 -33.46 -29.60
CA PHE A 43 -40.81 -32.22 -28.86
C PHE A 43 -40.90 -32.51 -27.37
N GLU A 44 -40.66 -31.50 -26.56
CA GLU A 44 -40.80 -31.60 -25.11
C GLU A 44 -41.42 -30.30 -24.56
N ILE A 45 -42.33 -30.45 -23.59
CA ILE A 45 -42.81 -29.33 -22.78
C ILE A 45 -42.02 -29.30 -21.49
N ILE A 46 -41.22 -28.26 -21.35
CA ILE A 46 -40.21 -28.08 -20.27
C ILE A 46 -40.70 -27.02 -19.31
N THR A 47 -40.55 -27.24 -18.01
CA THR A 47 -40.90 -26.25 -16.96
C THR A 47 -39.94 -25.09 -16.93
N ASN A 48 -40.41 -23.91 -16.49
CA ASN A 48 -39.60 -22.74 -16.25
C ASN A 48 -38.38 -23.04 -15.37
N GLY A 49 -37.23 -22.39 -15.66
CA GLY A 49 -35.96 -22.60 -14.99
C GLY A 49 -35.15 -23.79 -15.53
N SER A 50 -35.75 -24.66 -16.37
CA SER A 50 -35.05 -25.77 -17.03
C SER A 50 -34.66 -25.45 -18.48
N VAL A 51 -35.26 -24.45 -19.09
CA VAL A 51 -34.83 -23.90 -20.40
C VAL A 51 -33.82 -22.77 -20.14
N VAL A 52 -32.60 -22.97 -20.57
CA VAL A 52 -31.52 -22.02 -20.32
C VAL A 52 -31.88 -20.64 -20.87
N GLY A 53 -31.92 -19.64 -19.97
CA GLY A 53 -32.13 -18.24 -20.31
C GLY A 53 -33.60 -17.83 -20.51
N TRP A 54 -34.55 -18.76 -20.80
CA TRP A 54 -35.92 -18.44 -21.10
C TRP A 54 -36.89 -18.87 -20.01
N ASP A 55 -37.85 -18.01 -19.74
CA ASP A 55 -39.01 -18.26 -18.90
C ASP A 55 -40.31 -18.02 -19.68
N SER A 56 -41.40 -18.61 -19.20
CA SER A 56 -42.75 -18.42 -19.74
C SER A 56 -43.70 -17.96 -18.63
N THR A 57 -44.71 -17.16 -19.01
CA THR A 57 -45.81 -16.75 -18.10
C THR A 57 -46.73 -17.87 -17.71
N THR A 58 -46.74 -18.98 -18.46
CA THR A 58 -47.54 -20.18 -18.19
C THR A 58 -46.79 -21.19 -17.30
N GLY A 59 -45.51 -21.01 -17.10
CA GLY A 59 -44.63 -21.96 -16.39
C GLY A 59 -44.11 -23.08 -17.27
N GLU A 60 -44.44 -23.11 -18.56
CA GLU A 60 -44.05 -24.14 -19.52
C GLU A 60 -43.52 -23.51 -20.79
N ILE A 61 -42.54 -24.17 -21.43
CA ILE A 61 -41.97 -23.82 -22.73
C ILE A 61 -41.94 -25.10 -23.57
N GLU A 62 -42.48 -25.06 -24.79
CA GLU A 62 -42.42 -26.17 -25.72
C GLU A 62 -41.25 -25.97 -26.68
N LEU A 63 -40.32 -26.95 -26.71
CA LEU A 63 -39.19 -27.00 -27.63
C LEU A 63 -39.38 -28.15 -28.63
N TRP A 64 -38.93 -27.94 -29.85
CA TRP A 64 -39.00 -28.87 -30.97
C TRP A 64 -37.62 -29.13 -31.55
N ASP A 65 -37.34 -30.41 -31.85
CA ASP A 65 -36.19 -30.78 -32.68
C ASP A 65 -36.45 -30.48 -34.16
N SER A 66 -35.40 -30.06 -34.84
CA SER A 66 -35.41 -29.89 -36.28
C SER A 66 -35.84 -31.20 -36.98
N SER A 67 -36.74 -31.06 -37.92
CA SER A 67 -37.33 -32.15 -38.69
C SER A 67 -38.45 -32.95 -37.99
N PHE A 68 -38.77 -32.64 -36.72
CA PHE A 68 -39.96 -33.20 -36.10
C PHE A 68 -41.19 -32.72 -36.87
N ASN A 69 -42.10 -33.66 -37.21
CA ASN A 69 -43.25 -33.43 -38.09
C ASN A 69 -42.92 -32.71 -39.41
N GLY A 70 -41.68 -32.85 -39.90
CA GLY A 70 -41.20 -32.23 -41.15
C GLY A 70 -40.91 -30.74 -41.05
N VAL A 71 -40.81 -30.17 -39.83
CA VAL A 71 -40.49 -28.75 -39.60
C VAL A 71 -38.99 -28.60 -39.35
N PRO A 72 -38.22 -27.98 -40.25
CA PRO A 72 -36.80 -27.70 -39.99
C PRO A 72 -36.67 -26.51 -39.06
N ALA A 73 -35.64 -26.50 -38.18
CA ALA A 73 -35.23 -25.31 -37.46
C ALA A 73 -34.74 -24.21 -38.43
N TYR A 74 -34.83 -22.95 -38.01
CA TYR A 74 -34.26 -21.82 -38.75
C TYR A 74 -32.75 -21.71 -38.49
N ALA A 75 -32.35 -21.88 -37.25
CA ALA A 75 -30.97 -21.88 -36.85
C ALA A 75 -30.69 -23.09 -35.95
N GLY A 76 -29.59 -23.80 -36.16
CA GLY A 76 -29.23 -24.98 -35.38
C GLY A 76 -30.20 -26.16 -35.53
N ASN A 77 -30.56 -26.78 -34.40
CA ASN A 77 -31.38 -27.99 -34.35
C ASN A 77 -32.63 -27.88 -33.46
N VAL A 78 -32.81 -26.83 -32.69
CA VAL A 78 -33.91 -26.66 -31.74
C VAL A 78 -34.58 -25.32 -31.96
N PHE A 79 -35.91 -25.28 -31.80
CA PHE A 79 -36.72 -24.07 -31.86
C PHE A 79 -37.88 -24.16 -30.86
N ALA A 80 -38.43 -23.00 -30.47
CA ALA A 80 -39.54 -22.95 -29.53
C ALA A 80 -40.91 -22.84 -30.22
N GLU A 81 -41.94 -23.43 -29.60
CA GLU A 81 -43.35 -23.10 -29.85
C GLU A 81 -43.87 -22.20 -28.73
N MET A 82 -44.40 -21.02 -29.10
CA MET A 82 -44.87 -20.02 -28.13
C MET A 82 -46.16 -20.41 -27.43
N ASN A 83 -46.94 -21.30 -28.03
CA ASN A 83 -48.27 -21.72 -27.58
C ASN A 83 -48.24 -23.11 -26.92
N ALA A 84 -47.27 -23.53 -26.19
CA ALA A 84 -47.20 -24.83 -25.53
C ALA A 84 -48.60 -25.48 -25.28
N ASN A 85 -49.04 -25.65 -24.04
CA ASN A 85 -50.43 -26.09 -23.74
C ASN A 85 -51.47 -24.96 -23.85
N VAL A 86 -51.04 -23.72 -23.65
CA VAL A 86 -51.87 -22.49 -23.68
C VAL A 86 -51.02 -21.32 -24.16
N ASN A 87 -51.69 -20.21 -24.52
CA ASN A 87 -50.96 -18.98 -24.87
C ASN A 87 -50.05 -18.52 -23.75
N GLY A 88 -48.76 -18.47 -24.03
CA GLY A 88 -47.75 -17.99 -23.14
C GLY A 88 -47.01 -16.76 -23.65
N THR A 89 -46.24 -16.18 -22.81
CA THR A 89 -45.25 -15.16 -23.16
C THR A 89 -43.88 -15.69 -22.78
N LEU A 90 -43.03 -15.90 -23.77
CA LEU A 90 -41.61 -16.24 -23.56
C LEU A 90 -40.81 -14.98 -23.28
N TYR A 91 -39.97 -14.96 -22.26
CA TYR A 91 -39.20 -13.77 -21.91
C TYR A 91 -37.85 -14.07 -21.32
N GLN A 92 -36.96 -13.09 -21.44
CA GLN A 92 -35.72 -12.97 -20.65
C GLN A 92 -35.67 -11.59 -20.01
N ASN A 93 -34.98 -11.48 -18.86
CA ASN A 93 -34.77 -10.21 -18.19
C ASN A 93 -33.47 -9.60 -18.70
N ILE A 94 -33.54 -8.40 -19.28
CA ILE A 94 -32.44 -7.67 -19.91
C ILE A 94 -32.36 -6.27 -19.27
N CYS A 95 -31.17 -5.78 -19.02
CA CYS A 95 -31.00 -4.41 -18.58
C CYS A 95 -31.09 -3.45 -19.77
N LEU A 96 -32.06 -2.55 -19.75
CA LEU A 96 -32.28 -1.53 -20.76
C LEU A 96 -32.16 -0.12 -20.19
N ILE A 97 -31.68 0.81 -20.99
CA ILE A 97 -31.58 2.22 -20.65
C ILE A 97 -32.46 3.05 -21.58
N ASN A 98 -33.29 3.92 -21.02
CA ASN A 98 -34.11 4.84 -21.79
C ASN A 98 -33.23 5.67 -22.74
N GLY A 99 -33.63 5.77 -23.99
CA GLY A 99 -32.94 6.50 -25.04
C GLY A 99 -31.84 5.71 -25.77
N GLU A 100 -31.56 4.44 -25.37
CA GLU A 100 -30.58 3.64 -26.10
C GLU A 100 -31.16 3.02 -27.39
N PRO A 101 -30.31 2.80 -28.41
CA PRO A 101 -30.71 2.05 -29.58
C PRO A 101 -30.89 0.55 -29.23
N ILE A 102 -31.95 -0.04 -29.70
CA ILE A 102 -32.23 -1.47 -29.59
C ILE A 102 -32.50 -2.02 -31.00
N GLY A 103 -31.77 -3.04 -31.38
CA GLY A 103 -31.92 -3.76 -32.64
C GLY A 103 -32.35 -5.20 -32.40
N TRP A 104 -33.00 -5.81 -33.37
CA TRP A 104 -33.44 -7.20 -33.28
C TRP A 104 -33.43 -7.89 -34.61
N THR A 105 -33.32 -9.21 -34.55
CA THR A 105 -33.68 -10.16 -35.62
C THR A 105 -34.32 -11.37 -34.96
N PHE A 106 -35.39 -11.92 -35.52
CA PHE A 106 -35.96 -13.20 -35.13
C PHE A 106 -36.67 -13.85 -36.30
N ALA A 107 -36.75 -15.17 -36.29
CA ALA A 107 -37.49 -15.95 -37.26
C ALA A 107 -38.81 -16.46 -36.64
N HIS A 108 -39.92 -16.29 -37.37
CA HIS A 108 -41.24 -16.74 -36.98
C HIS A 108 -41.88 -17.59 -38.09
N ARG A 109 -42.51 -18.71 -37.71
CA ARG A 109 -43.17 -19.61 -38.63
C ARG A 109 -44.52 -20.06 -38.06
N ALA A 110 -45.57 -20.14 -38.92
CA ALA A 110 -46.85 -20.70 -38.53
C ALA A 110 -46.81 -22.23 -38.48
N ARG A 111 -47.45 -22.83 -37.47
CA ARG A 111 -47.67 -24.28 -37.33
C ARG A 111 -48.98 -24.70 -38.01
N THR A 112 -48.93 -25.79 -38.79
CA THR A 112 -50.15 -26.42 -39.31
C THR A 112 -51.07 -26.95 -38.19
N GLY A 113 -52.39 -26.82 -38.34
CA GLY A 113 -53.33 -27.19 -37.29
C GLY A 113 -53.75 -26.06 -36.36
N GLY A 114 -53.07 -24.95 -36.36
CA GLY A 114 -53.46 -23.73 -35.66
C GLY A 114 -54.22 -22.74 -36.50
N ALA A 115 -54.37 -21.50 -36.08
CA ALA A 115 -55.00 -20.41 -36.80
C ALA A 115 -54.41 -20.21 -38.20
N ALA A 116 -55.23 -19.85 -39.21
CA ALA A 116 -54.73 -19.64 -40.58
C ALA A 116 -53.62 -18.56 -40.67
N THR A 117 -53.70 -17.55 -39.85
CA THR A 117 -52.62 -16.55 -39.59
C THR A 117 -52.25 -16.59 -38.13
N GLN A 118 -50.96 -16.73 -37.86
CA GLN A 118 -50.37 -16.75 -36.51
C GLN A 118 -49.45 -15.56 -36.35
N THR A 119 -49.52 -14.91 -35.19
CA THR A 119 -48.89 -13.61 -34.98
C THR A 119 -48.06 -13.59 -33.70
N ALA A 120 -46.78 -13.34 -33.83
CA ALA A 120 -45.85 -13.07 -32.74
C ALA A 120 -45.63 -11.55 -32.55
N ARG A 121 -45.71 -11.08 -31.31
CA ARG A 121 -45.36 -9.73 -30.94
C ARG A 121 -44.07 -9.75 -30.15
N PHE A 122 -43.08 -9.01 -30.60
CA PHE A 122 -41.84 -8.78 -29.89
C PHE A 122 -41.96 -7.47 -29.11
N GLN A 123 -41.74 -7.50 -27.78
CA GLN A 123 -42.08 -6.41 -26.89
C GLN A 123 -41.05 -6.27 -25.77
N VAL A 124 -40.97 -5.07 -25.20
CA VAL A 124 -40.38 -4.83 -23.89
C VAL A 124 -41.51 -4.60 -22.88
N ALA A 125 -41.44 -5.29 -21.74
CA ALA A 125 -42.37 -5.15 -20.63
C ALA A 125 -41.61 -4.96 -19.31
N ASN A 126 -42.26 -4.42 -18.28
CA ASN A 126 -41.70 -4.40 -16.94
C ASN A 126 -41.69 -5.81 -16.30
N SER A 127 -41.11 -5.95 -15.14
CA SER A 127 -41.05 -7.24 -14.40
C SER A 127 -42.43 -7.82 -14.08
N GLY A 128 -43.48 -7.01 -14.02
CA GLY A 128 -44.88 -7.42 -13.83
C GLY A 128 -45.58 -7.80 -15.13
N GLY A 129 -44.93 -7.69 -16.29
CA GLY A 129 -45.49 -8.02 -17.60
C GLY A 129 -46.26 -6.88 -18.26
N THR A 130 -46.31 -5.67 -17.68
CA THR A 130 -46.93 -4.51 -18.35
C THR A 130 -46.05 -4.07 -19.51
N VAL A 131 -46.60 -4.03 -20.74
CA VAL A 131 -45.88 -3.65 -21.94
C VAL A 131 -45.47 -2.18 -21.89
N LEU A 132 -44.16 -1.92 -22.03
CA LEU A 132 -43.56 -0.59 -22.10
C LEU A 132 -43.40 -0.12 -23.55
N GLN A 133 -43.05 -1.04 -24.45
CA GLN A 133 -42.85 -0.75 -25.86
C GLN A 133 -43.08 -2.01 -26.72
N THR A 134 -43.81 -1.89 -27.81
CA THR A 134 -43.86 -2.93 -28.84
C THR A 134 -42.80 -2.64 -29.90
N LEU A 135 -41.90 -3.60 -30.11
CA LEU A 135 -40.76 -3.48 -31.03
C LEU A 135 -41.16 -3.96 -32.43
N ALA A 136 -41.81 -5.12 -32.52
CA ALA A 136 -42.21 -5.69 -33.80
C ALA A 136 -43.51 -6.53 -33.67
N ILE A 137 -44.19 -6.71 -34.79
CA ILE A 137 -45.30 -7.65 -34.98
C ILE A 137 -45.00 -8.43 -36.25
N GLN A 138 -44.98 -9.77 -36.15
CA GLN A 138 -44.74 -10.66 -37.29
C GLN A 138 -45.92 -11.62 -37.44
N ALA A 139 -46.59 -11.56 -38.59
CA ALA A 139 -47.60 -12.53 -38.98
C ALA A 139 -47.02 -13.55 -39.95
N SER A 140 -47.37 -14.82 -39.75
CA SER A 140 -47.05 -15.93 -40.65
C SER A 140 -48.33 -16.74 -40.91
N THR A 141 -48.47 -17.37 -42.10
CA THR A 141 -49.68 -18.12 -42.48
C THR A 141 -49.40 -19.61 -42.58
N THR A 142 -50.39 -20.43 -42.22
CA THR A 142 -50.33 -21.90 -42.36
C THR A 142 -50.29 -22.36 -43.82
N ALA A 143 -50.72 -21.51 -44.75
CA ALA A 143 -50.62 -21.78 -46.19
C ALA A 143 -49.16 -21.66 -46.69
N ASN A 144 -48.31 -20.88 -46.02
CA ASN A 144 -46.94 -20.69 -46.41
C ASN A 144 -45.99 -21.18 -45.27
N GLN A 145 -45.59 -22.42 -45.33
CA GLN A 145 -44.79 -23.14 -44.33
C GLN A 145 -43.32 -22.79 -44.40
N ILE A 146 -42.97 -21.48 -44.30
CA ILE A 146 -41.60 -20.96 -44.29
C ILE A 146 -41.35 -20.14 -43.03
N TRP A 147 -40.09 -20.03 -42.67
CA TRP A 147 -39.64 -19.09 -41.68
C TRP A 147 -39.61 -17.66 -42.25
N ASN A 148 -40.34 -16.75 -41.60
CA ASN A 148 -40.35 -15.32 -41.92
C ASN A 148 -39.43 -14.59 -40.96
N VAL A 149 -38.42 -13.93 -41.48
CA VAL A 149 -37.46 -13.19 -40.67
C VAL A 149 -37.91 -11.75 -40.48
N ASN A 150 -37.96 -11.31 -39.23
CA ASN A 150 -38.22 -9.92 -38.86
C ASN A 150 -36.93 -9.29 -38.33
N THR A 151 -36.50 -8.20 -38.94
CA THR A 151 -35.34 -7.44 -38.55
C THR A 151 -35.71 -5.97 -38.39
N GLY A 152 -35.24 -5.32 -37.33
CA GLY A 152 -35.53 -3.92 -37.11
C GLY A 152 -34.62 -3.28 -36.06
N SER A 153 -34.79 -1.98 -35.92
CA SER A 153 -34.15 -1.21 -34.88
C SER A 153 -34.98 0.01 -34.50
N THR A 154 -34.89 0.43 -33.24
CA THR A 154 -35.56 1.64 -32.75
C THR A 154 -34.80 2.19 -31.53
N THR A 155 -35.23 3.34 -31.03
CA THR A 155 -34.82 3.83 -29.72
C THR A 155 -35.74 3.27 -28.65
N TYR A 156 -35.19 2.74 -27.58
CA TYR A 156 -35.98 2.31 -26.43
C TYR A 156 -36.46 3.52 -25.64
N THR A 157 -37.79 3.61 -25.43
CA THR A 157 -38.43 4.77 -24.76
C THR A 157 -39.08 4.41 -23.43
N GLY A 158 -39.00 3.14 -23.01
CA GLY A 158 -39.48 2.68 -21.71
C GLY A 158 -38.57 3.09 -20.55
N ALA A 159 -38.95 2.75 -19.32
CA ALA A 159 -38.15 3.02 -18.14
C ALA A 159 -36.82 2.25 -18.13
N SER A 160 -35.75 2.90 -17.69
CA SER A 160 -34.45 2.25 -17.45
C SER A 160 -34.56 1.21 -16.32
N GLY A 161 -33.83 0.10 -16.45
CA GLY A 161 -33.77 -0.95 -15.46
C GLY A 161 -33.85 -2.35 -16.06
N LEU A 162 -34.01 -3.35 -15.19
CA LEU A 162 -34.18 -4.74 -15.61
C LEU A 162 -35.58 -4.93 -16.13
N GLN A 163 -35.72 -5.19 -17.44
CA GLN A 163 -36.98 -5.30 -18.17
C GLN A 163 -37.10 -6.68 -18.83
N ARG A 164 -38.33 -7.13 -19.05
CA ARG A 164 -38.57 -8.32 -19.85
C ARG A 164 -38.51 -7.98 -21.33
N VAL A 165 -37.60 -8.62 -22.05
CA VAL A 165 -37.66 -8.72 -23.50
C VAL A 165 -38.47 -9.97 -23.82
N GLN A 166 -39.61 -9.83 -24.48
CA GLN A 166 -40.60 -10.89 -24.53
C GLN A 166 -41.21 -11.08 -25.91
N PHE A 167 -41.63 -12.33 -26.17
CA PHE A 167 -42.48 -12.70 -27.29
C PHE A 167 -43.83 -13.16 -26.79
N ASN A 168 -44.89 -12.58 -27.33
CA ASN A 168 -46.27 -12.88 -26.98
C ASN A 168 -47.07 -13.12 -28.24
N THR A 169 -47.99 -14.11 -28.21
CA THR A 169 -48.87 -14.41 -29.31
C THR A 169 -50.21 -13.67 -29.21
N LEU A 170 -50.84 -13.40 -30.36
CA LEU A 170 -52.22 -12.89 -30.44
C LEU A 170 -53.25 -14.01 -30.60
N ASP A 171 -52.79 -15.21 -30.94
CA ASP A 171 -53.62 -16.32 -31.29
C ASP A 171 -54.01 -17.14 -30.07
N SER A 172 -55.22 -17.66 -30.03
CA SER A 172 -55.69 -18.53 -28.96
C SER A 172 -55.45 -20.00 -29.28
N GLY A 173 -55.22 -20.81 -28.26
CA GLY A 173 -55.05 -22.25 -28.39
C GLY A 173 -53.62 -22.71 -28.11
N SER A 174 -53.42 -24.03 -28.26
CA SER A 174 -52.17 -24.74 -27.96
C SER A 174 -51.35 -25.06 -29.22
N PHE A 175 -51.66 -24.47 -30.36
CA PHE A 175 -50.95 -24.72 -31.60
C PHE A 175 -50.46 -23.43 -32.23
N GLY A 176 -49.18 -23.36 -32.51
CA GLY A 176 -48.63 -22.33 -33.37
C GLY A 176 -47.59 -21.40 -32.79
N ASN A 177 -47.12 -20.54 -33.65
CA ASN A 177 -46.11 -19.55 -33.40
C ASN A 177 -44.73 -20.16 -33.05
N PHE A 178 -44.12 -20.81 -34.04
CA PHE A 178 -42.71 -21.22 -33.92
C PHE A 178 -41.79 -20.01 -33.97
N LEU A 179 -40.81 -20.00 -33.06
CA LEU A 179 -39.87 -18.93 -32.86
C LEU A 179 -38.45 -19.49 -32.81
N ASP A 180 -37.49 -18.84 -33.53
CA ASP A 180 -36.11 -19.26 -33.57
C ASP A 180 -35.17 -18.11 -34.00
N GLY A 181 -33.85 -18.31 -33.86
CA GLY A 181 -32.81 -17.41 -34.37
C GLY A 181 -32.94 -15.98 -33.85
N ILE A 182 -33.22 -15.82 -32.56
CA ILE A 182 -33.47 -14.52 -31.93
C ILE A 182 -32.16 -13.82 -31.70
N GLN A 183 -32.03 -12.58 -32.13
CA GLN A 183 -30.88 -11.71 -31.84
C GLN A 183 -31.39 -10.39 -31.24
N LEU A 184 -30.71 -9.93 -30.22
CA LEU A 184 -30.92 -8.63 -29.61
C LEU A 184 -29.61 -7.88 -29.64
N SER A 185 -29.62 -6.73 -30.32
CA SER A 185 -28.44 -5.89 -30.45
C SER A 185 -28.55 -4.68 -29.51
N LEU A 186 -27.73 -4.67 -28.46
CA LEU A 186 -27.60 -3.59 -27.50
C LEU A 186 -26.14 -3.16 -27.43
N ARG A 187 -25.90 -1.89 -27.10
CA ARG A 187 -24.55 -1.42 -26.82
C ARG A 187 -24.05 -2.03 -25.51
N PRO A 188 -22.78 -2.49 -25.42
CA PRO A 188 -22.21 -2.94 -24.15
C PRO A 188 -22.14 -1.78 -23.14
N PHE A 189 -22.26 -2.11 -21.86
CA PHE A 189 -21.98 -1.17 -20.77
C PHE A 189 -20.49 -1.07 -20.53
N ILE A 190 -20.03 0.16 -20.27
CA ILE A 190 -18.65 0.47 -19.92
C ILE A 190 -18.61 1.40 -18.72
N GLN A 191 -17.66 1.15 -17.81
CA GLN A 191 -17.28 2.02 -16.71
C GLN A 191 -15.81 1.80 -16.31
N LEU A 192 -15.25 2.64 -15.44
CA LEU A 192 -13.98 2.37 -14.77
C LEU A 192 -14.17 1.43 -13.59
N SER A 193 -13.13 0.65 -13.26
CA SER A 193 -13.19 -0.42 -12.23
C SER A 193 -13.34 0.10 -10.80
N GLY A 194 -13.01 1.37 -10.53
CA GLY A 194 -13.13 1.98 -9.22
C GLY A 194 -12.98 3.50 -9.26
N ALA A 195 -13.46 4.16 -8.21
CA ALA A 195 -13.32 5.61 -8.05
C ALA A 195 -11.90 6.02 -7.67
N THR A 196 -11.15 5.11 -7.02
CA THR A 196 -9.78 5.33 -6.58
C THR A 196 -8.93 4.08 -6.81
N GLY A 197 -7.62 4.27 -6.92
CA GLY A 197 -6.61 3.23 -6.91
C GLY A 197 -5.32 3.78 -6.30
N THR A 198 -4.40 2.93 -5.91
CA THR A 198 -3.08 3.31 -5.42
C THR A 198 -2.05 2.24 -5.73
N GLY A 199 -0.82 2.65 -5.94
CA GLY A 199 0.35 1.78 -6.09
C GLY A 199 1.63 2.56 -5.86
N VAL A 200 2.72 1.85 -5.63
CA VAL A 200 4.06 2.42 -5.58
C VAL A 200 4.64 2.53 -6.98
N GLU A 201 5.66 3.36 -7.18
CA GLU A 201 6.27 3.60 -8.49
C GLU A 201 6.79 2.33 -9.17
N SER A 202 7.37 1.41 -8.41
CA SER A 202 7.91 0.15 -8.92
C SER A 202 6.85 -0.90 -9.27
N VAL A 203 5.57 -0.66 -8.97
CA VAL A 203 4.49 -1.63 -9.24
C VAL A 203 4.05 -1.50 -10.69
N PRO A 204 4.12 -2.59 -11.48
CA PRO A 204 3.54 -2.61 -12.83
C PRO A 204 2.07 -2.17 -12.80
N SER A 205 1.57 -1.68 -13.90
CA SER A 205 0.22 -1.14 -14.12
C SER A 205 -0.98 -1.96 -13.60
N ALA A 206 -0.75 -3.08 -12.93
CA ALA A 206 -1.79 -3.99 -12.42
C ALA A 206 -2.79 -3.33 -11.47
N ASN A 207 -2.38 -2.32 -10.71
CA ASN A 207 -3.26 -1.57 -9.78
C ASN A 207 -3.88 -0.31 -10.40
N VAL A 208 -3.52 0.02 -11.63
CA VAL A 208 -4.16 1.12 -12.37
C VAL A 208 -5.59 0.72 -12.70
N PRO A 209 -6.57 1.63 -12.60
CA PRO A 209 -7.95 1.33 -12.97
C PRO A 209 -8.07 0.76 -14.38
N SER A 210 -8.98 -0.19 -14.55
CA SER A 210 -9.29 -0.84 -15.82
C SER A 210 -10.64 -0.35 -16.35
N ILE A 211 -10.91 -0.55 -17.65
CA ILE A 211 -12.28 -0.53 -18.17
C ILE A 211 -12.96 -1.82 -17.75
N LEU A 212 -14.15 -1.71 -17.14
CA LEU A 212 -15.08 -2.84 -16.99
C LEU A 212 -16.09 -2.80 -18.12
N ILE A 213 -16.39 -3.96 -18.68
CA ILE A 213 -17.34 -4.11 -19.79
C ILE A 213 -18.31 -5.27 -19.54
N THR A 214 -19.59 -5.06 -19.93
CA THR A 214 -20.63 -6.10 -19.92
C THR A 214 -21.49 -5.98 -21.16
N GLY A 215 -21.69 -7.09 -21.88
CA GLY A 215 -22.51 -7.20 -23.10
C GLY A 215 -21.78 -7.88 -24.24
N LEU A 216 -22.49 -7.97 -25.39
CA LEU A 216 -21.94 -8.55 -26.62
C LEU A 216 -21.30 -7.46 -27.49
N VAL A 217 -20.06 -7.67 -27.86
CA VAL A 217 -19.32 -6.87 -28.85
C VAL A 217 -19.17 -7.69 -30.12
N THR A 218 -19.90 -7.35 -31.15
CA THR A 218 -19.85 -8.06 -32.45
C THR A 218 -18.74 -7.54 -33.34
N THR A 219 -18.39 -6.25 -33.22
CA THR A 219 -17.35 -5.61 -33.99
C THR A 219 -16.41 -4.85 -33.03
N PRO A 220 -15.09 -5.06 -33.10
CA PRO A 220 -14.14 -4.33 -32.26
C PRO A 220 -14.32 -2.82 -32.39
N PHE A 221 -14.15 -2.11 -31.26
CA PHE A 221 -14.20 -0.64 -31.22
C PHE A 221 -13.22 -0.10 -30.18
N SER A 222 -13.00 1.20 -30.20
CA SER A 222 -12.13 1.87 -29.25
C SER A 222 -12.91 2.78 -28.30
N VAL A 223 -12.47 2.80 -27.03
CA VAL A 223 -12.98 3.69 -25.98
C VAL A 223 -11.95 4.76 -25.71
N THR A 224 -12.35 6.02 -25.67
CA THR A 224 -11.46 7.13 -25.34
C THR A 224 -11.36 7.29 -23.83
N ILE A 225 -10.13 7.33 -23.34
CA ILE A 225 -9.77 7.68 -21.96
C ILE A 225 -9.04 9.02 -22.00
N THR A 226 -9.35 9.90 -21.07
CA THR A 226 -8.71 11.20 -20.95
C THR A 226 -8.18 11.39 -19.54
N ILE A 227 -6.94 11.84 -19.42
CA ILE A 227 -6.36 12.34 -18.17
C ILE A 227 -6.92 13.76 -17.99
N THR A 228 -7.68 13.96 -16.93
CA THR A 228 -8.40 15.22 -16.66
C THR A 228 -7.76 16.06 -15.56
N GLY A 229 -6.77 15.52 -14.87
CA GLY A 229 -6.05 16.19 -13.80
C GLY A 229 -5.17 15.23 -13.01
N GLY A 230 -4.65 15.75 -11.91
CA GLY A 230 -3.69 15.08 -11.04
C GLY A 230 -2.44 15.92 -10.85
N THR A 231 -1.51 15.47 -10.00
CA THR A 231 -0.22 16.13 -9.76
C THR A 231 0.91 15.46 -10.54
N ALA A 232 0.75 14.17 -10.88
CA ALA A 232 1.72 13.40 -11.65
C ALA A 232 1.88 13.92 -13.09
N THR A 233 3.10 13.92 -13.58
CA THR A 233 3.52 14.48 -14.88
C THR A 233 3.65 13.39 -15.93
N LEU A 234 2.93 13.52 -17.04
CA LEU A 234 3.04 12.60 -18.16
C LEU A 234 4.44 12.66 -18.79
N GLY A 235 5.08 11.51 -18.89
CA GLY A 235 6.43 11.36 -19.44
C GLY A 235 7.52 11.27 -18.38
N SER A 236 7.28 11.76 -17.15
CA SER A 236 8.14 11.57 -15.98
C SER A 236 7.60 10.42 -15.13
N ASP A 237 6.44 10.60 -14.52
CA ASP A 237 5.91 9.71 -13.48
C ASP A 237 5.05 8.58 -14.06
N TYR A 238 4.54 8.76 -15.27
CA TYR A 238 3.80 7.72 -16.00
C TYR A 238 3.81 7.93 -17.50
N THR A 239 3.50 6.85 -18.24
CA THR A 239 3.29 6.88 -19.69
C THR A 239 1.92 6.33 -20.06
N THR A 240 1.34 6.83 -21.17
CA THR A 240 0.10 6.34 -21.76
C THR A 240 0.39 5.61 -23.09
N PRO A 241 -0.52 4.77 -23.61
CA PRO A 241 -0.31 4.06 -24.87
C PRO A 241 0.01 4.96 -26.08
N SER A 242 -0.48 6.19 -26.08
CA SER A 242 -0.21 7.16 -27.16
C SER A 242 0.83 8.22 -26.83
N GLY A 243 1.36 8.26 -25.60
CA GLY A 243 2.22 9.34 -25.12
C GLY A 243 1.50 10.67 -24.92
N THR A 244 0.17 10.71 -24.92
CA THR A 244 -0.65 11.91 -24.76
C THR A 244 -1.71 11.75 -23.68
N ALA A 245 -2.25 12.84 -23.15
CA ALA A 245 -3.27 12.81 -22.09
C ALA A 245 -4.62 12.23 -22.56
N SER A 246 -4.86 12.12 -23.86
CA SER A 246 -6.04 11.43 -24.42
C SER A 246 -5.58 10.27 -25.29
N PHE A 247 -6.08 9.08 -24.98
CA PHE A 247 -5.70 7.84 -25.69
C PHE A 247 -6.91 6.91 -25.82
N THR A 248 -6.78 5.86 -26.62
CA THR A 248 -7.85 4.89 -26.83
C THR A 248 -7.46 3.51 -26.34
N VAL A 249 -8.45 2.82 -25.76
CA VAL A 249 -8.35 1.41 -25.37
C VAL A 249 -9.20 0.60 -26.36
N ASN A 250 -8.60 -0.40 -27.01
CA ASN A 250 -9.30 -1.26 -27.95
C ASN A 250 -10.11 -2.33 -27.20
N ILE A 251 -11.39 -2.46 -27.59
CA ILE A 251 -12.31 -3.48 -27.10
C ILE A 251 -12.49 -4.53 -28.19
N PRO A 252 -11.95 -5.73 -28.07
CA PRO A 252 -12.13 -6.82 -29.03
C PRO A 252 -13.58 -7.29 -29.15
N ALA A 253 -13.91 -7.99 -30.23
CA ALA A 253 -15.16 -8.72 -30.33
C ALA A 253 -15.19 -9.85 -29.28
N GLY A 254 -16.36 -10.06 -28.66
CA GLY A 254 -16.53 -11.07 -27.61
C GLY A 254 -17.78 -10.83 -26.77
N THR A 255 -18.09 -11.79 -25.92
CA THR A 255 -19.12 -11.67 -24.89
C THR A 255 -18.46 -11.37 -23.56
N TYR A 256 -18.86 -10.28 -22.91
CA TYR A 256 -18.29 -9.77 -21.70
C TYR A 256 -19.28 -9.79 -20.53
N ASN A 257 -18.79 -10.15 -19.36
CA ASN A 257 -19.54 -10.17 -18.12
C ASN A 257 -18.71 -9.55 -17.01
N ASN A 258 -18.82 -8.23 -16.84
CA ASN A 258 -18.00 -7.43 -15.91
C ASN A 258 -16.49 -7.70 -16.10
N SER A 259 -16.06 -7.85 -17.35
CA SER A 259 -14.68 -8.18 -17.67
C SER A 259 -13.81 -6.94 -17.67
N ALA A 260 -12.60 -7.03 -17.09
CA ALA A 260 -11.66 -5.92 -17.01
C ALA A 260 -10.72 -5.88 -18.23
N ILE A 261 -10.54 -4.70 -18.80
CA ILE A 261 -9.57 -4.43 -19.87
C ILE A 261 -8.64 -3.33 -19.37
N PRO A 262 -7.32 -3.60 -19.27
CA PRO A 262 -6.34 -2.64 -18.77
C PRO A 262 -6.29 -1.37 -19.62
N LEU A 263 -6.02 -0.24 -18.96
CA LEU A 263 -5.84 1.05 -19.68
C LEU A 263 -4.51 1.13 -20.44
N GLY A 264 -3.53 0.29 -20.10
CA GLY A 264 -2.22 0.30 -20.74
C GLY A 264 -1.31 1.45 -20.28
N ILE A 265 -1.58 1.99 -19.10
CA ILE A 265 -0.72 2.99 -18.46
C ILE A 265 0.42 2.27 -17.74
N ASN A 266 1.63 2.80 -17.85
CA ASN A 266 2.79 2.34 -17.09
C ASN A 266 3.21 3.45 -16.12
N ILE A 267 3.42 3.09 -14.87
CA ILE A 267 4.02 3.96 -13.87
C ILE A 267 5.54 3.89 -14.05
N THR A 268 6.20 5.04 -14.01
CA THR A 268 7.65 5.15 -14.09
C THR A 268 8.23 4.96 -12.69
N ASP A 269 9.31 4.21 -12.58
CA ASP A 269 10.12 4.02 -11.39
C ASP A 269 11.44 4.76 -11.60
N ASP A 270 11.77 5.74 -10.76
CA ASP A 270 13.03 6.47 -10.87
C ASP A 270 13.78 6.48 -9.53
N SER A 271 14.56 7.47 -9.21
CA SER A 271 15.31 7.56 -7.95
C SER A 271 15.16 8.93 -7.30
N ALA A 272 14.20 9.71 -7.72
CA ALA A 272 13.89 11.01 -7.15
C ALA A 272 12.98 10.81 -5.93
N VAL A 273 13.34 11.38 -4.80
CA VAL A 273 12.44 11.39 -3.64
C VAL A 273 11.35 12.43 -3.85
N GLU A 274 10.12 11.98 -3.92
CA GLU A 274 8.96 12.80 -4.27
C GLU A 274 7.83 12.69 -3.24
N SER A 275 6.81 13.52 -3.38
CA SER A 275 5.57 13.37 -2.63
C SER A 275 4.63 12.46 -3.40
N SER A 276 3.72 11.76 -2.72
CA SER A 276 2.67 11.00 -3.41
C SER A 276 1.92 11.88 -4.42
N GLU A 277 1.74 11.36 -5.61
CA GLU A 277 1.17 12.04 -6.75
C GLU A 277 -0.12 11.39 -7.24
N THR A 278 -0.88 12.06 -8.09
CA THR A 278 -2.16 11.56 -8.55
C THR A 278 -2.33 11.69 -10.05
N ILE A 279 -3.09 10.74 -10.63
CA ILE A 279 -3.57 10.78 -12.00
C ILE A 279 -5.09 10.65 -11.96
N THR A 280 -5.82 11.57 -12.57
CA THR A 280 -7.28 11.49 -12.66
C THR A 280 -7.71 11.15 -14.09
N PHE A 281 -8.41 10.03 -14.22
CA PHE A 281 -8.91 9.51 -15.49
C PHE A 281 -10.39 9.81 -15.66
N SER A 282 -10.82 9.94 -16.91
CA SER A 282 -12.23 9.88 -17.28
C SER A 282 -12.44 9.01 -18.52
N VAL A 283 -13.56 8.28 -18.53
CA VAL A 283 -14.02 7.53 -19.71
C VAL A 283 -15.08 8.35 -20.45
N GLY A 284 -14.89 8.51 -21.76
CA GLY A 284 -15.80 9.28 -22.62
C GLY A 284 -17.02 8.48 -23.09
N THR A 285 -18.08 9.17 -23.46
CA THR A 285 -19.23 8.58 -24.19
C THR A 285 -18.85 8.23 -25.63
N GLY A 286 -19.47 7.22 -26.19
CA GLY A 286 -19.22 6.78 -27.57
C GLY A 286 -20.46 6.26 -28.28
N SER A 287 -20.37 6.12 -29.61
CA SER A 287 -21.46 5.57 -30.43
C SER A 287 -21.59 4.05 -30.31
N ASN A 288 -20.56 3.35 -29.83
CA ASN A 288 -20.50 1.89 -29.80
C ASN A 288 -20.68 1.29 -28.39
N HIS A 289 -20.83 2.12 -27.37
CA HIS A 289 -21.05 1.72 -25.98
C HIS A 289 -21.97 2.69 -25.25
N THR A 290 -22.47 2.26 -24.11
CA THR A 290 -23.25 3.08 -23.18
C THR A 290 -22.49 3.13 -21.85
N LEU A 291 -22.34 4.34 -21.25
CA LEU A 291 -21.83 4.44 -19.89
C LEU A 291 -22.89 3.88 -18.94
N GLY A 292 -22.61 2.75 -18.33
CA GLY A 292 -23.53 2.02 -17.47
C GLY A 292 -22.78 1.15 -16.47
N HIS A 293 -23.40 0.96 -15.30
CA HIS A 293 -22.82 0.11 -14.26
C HIS A 293 -22.83 -1.34 -14.73
N THR A 294 -21.67 -1.99 -14.77
CA THR A 294 -21.46 -3.31 -15.40
C THR A 294 -22.03 -4.49 -14.60
N VAL A 295 -22.45 -4.28 -13.36
CA VAL A 295 -22.99 -5.33 -12.46
C VAL A 295 -24.42 -5.03 -12.01
N THR A 296 -24.82 -3.77 -11.80
CA THR A 296 -26.13 -3.40 -11.24
C THR A 296 -26.92 -2.52 -12.19
N CYS A 297 -28.03 -3.02 -12.70
CA CYS A 297 -28.88 -2.31 -13.64
C CYS A 297 -29.47 -1.04 -13.03
N GLY A 298 -29.37 0.07 -13.75
CA GLY A 298 -29.89 1.37 -13.31
C GLY A 298 -29.00 2.13 -12.32
N SER A 299 -27.90 1.54 -11.86
CA SER A 299 -26.91 2.25 -11.05
C SER A 299 -26.03 3.15 -11.92
N THR A 300 -25.52 4.22 -11.31
CA THR A 300 -24.62 5.17 -11.98
C THR A 300 -23.29 4.49 -12.34
N ALA A 301 -22.84 4.68 -13.57
CA ALA A 301 -21.53 4.22 -14.01
C ALA A 301 -20.40 4.97 -13.33
N GLN A 302 -19.32 4.30 -13.01
CA GLN A 302 -18.08 4.91 -12.56
C GLN A 302 -17.33 5.49 -13.77
N THR A 303 -17.44 6.79 -14.00
CA THR A 303 -16.88 7.46 -15.19
C THR A 303 -15.58 8.18 -14.96
N THR A 304 -15.18 8.38 -13.70
CA THR A 304 -13.92 9.00 -13.31
C THR A 304 -13.19 8.13 -12.28
N SER A 305 -11.89 8.20 -12.24
CA SER A 305 -11.06 7.48 -11.25
C SER A 305 -9.82 8.29 -10.94
N THR A 306 -9.38 8.29 -9.69
CA THR A 306 -8.11 8.88 -9.27
C THR A 306 -7.16 7.78 -8.80
N TYR A 307 -6.01 7.69 -9.42
CA TYR A 307 -4.94 6.79 -9.01
C TYR A 307 -3.86 7.58 -8.28
N THR A 308 -3.40 7.08 -7.14
CA THR A 308 -2.31 7.68 -6.36
C THR A 308 -1.05 6.87 -6.57
N ILE A 309 0.00 7.51 -7.03
CA ILE A 309 1.37 7.00 -7.08
C ILE A 309 2.02 7.32 -5.75
N THR A 310 2.59 6.32 -5.10
CA THR A 310 3.35 6.49 -3.85
C THR A 310 4.83 6.31 -4.17
N ASP A 311 5.63 7.29 -3.80
CA ASP A 311 7.08 7.26 -3.89
C ASP A 311 7.65 6.09 -3.07
N ASN A 312 8.61 5.36 -3.62
CA ASN A 312 9.35 4.26 -2.99
C ASN A 312 10.82 4.61 -2.72
N ASP A 313 11.20 5.86 -2.92
CA ASP A 313 12.56 6.33 -2.79
C ASP A 313 12.86 7.02 -1.46
N SER A 314 14.11 6.94 -1.07
CA SER A 314 14.68 7.53 0.13
C SER A 314 16.11 8.00 -0.17
N ARG A 315 16.68 8.80 0.73
CA ARG A 315 18.09 9.19 0.67
C ARG A 315 18.77 8.97 2.00
N VAL A 316 19.99 8.41 1.95
CA VAL A 316 20.84 8.20 3.11
C VAL A 316 22.06 9.11 3.01
N THR A 317 22.28 9.91 4.04
CA THR A 317 23.45 10.79 4.17
C THR A 317 24.39 10.24 5.22
N LEU A 318 25.65 10.03 4.88
CA LEU A 318 26.69 9.71 5.83
C LEU A 318 27.17 10.96 6.56
N ARG A 319 27.40 10.84 7.86
CA ARG A 319 27.90 11.91 8.70
C ARG A 319 28.92 11.40 9.72
N LYS A 320 29.99 12.12 9.90
CA LYS A 320 31.00 11.85 10.92
C LYS A 320 31.04 12.96 11.95
N GLN A 321 30.90 12.61 13.21
CA GLN A 321 31.09 13.51 14.35
C GLN A 321 32.32 13.09 15.15
N TRP A 322 33.29 13.99 15.30
CA TRP A 322 34.40 13.83 16.20
C TRP A 322 34.11 14.50 17.55
N THR A 323 34.51 13.87 18.64
CA THR A 323 34.39 14.41 20.01
C THR A 323 35.70 14.19 20.76
N ASN A 324 36.32 15.28 21.18
CA ASN A 324 37.66 15.28 21.79
C ASN A 324 38.75 14.63 20.91
N ALA A 325 38.62 14.71 19.60
CA ALA A 325 39.56 14.10 18.67
C ALA A 325 40.96 14.74 18.75
N ILE A 326 41.93 13.97 18.31
CA ILE A 326 43.27 14.50 17.99
C ILE A 326 43.22 14.99 16.55
N VAL A 327 43.68 16.23 16.33
CA VAL A 327 43.75 16.77 14.97
C VAL A 327 44.67 15.91 14.10
N GLY A 328 44.17 15.51 12.93
CA GLY A 328 44.84 14.63 11.99
C GLY A 328 44.54 13.14 12.17
N ASP A 329 43.64 12.76 13.08
CA ASP A 329 43.09 11.40 13.11
C ASP A 329 42.00 11.25 12.02
N ASP A 330 41.97 10.10 11.33
CA ASP A 330 41.16 9.85 10.16
C ASP A 330 40.16 8.72 10.36
N ALA A 331 39.00 8.82 9.68
CA ALA A 331 38.00 7.77 9.57
C ALA A 331 37.43 7.67 8.14
N THR A 332 37.12 6.47 7.71
CA THR A 332 36.38 6.22 6.48
C THR A 332 35.06 5.54 6.83
N LEU A 333 33.95 6.17 6.46
CA LEU A 333 32.61 5.61 6.56
C LEU A 333 32.20 5.06 5.19
N THR A 334 31.55 3.91 5.18
CA THR A 334 31.04 3.31 3.96
C THR A 334 29.58 2.92 4.10
N LEU A 335 28.82 3.12 3.02
CA LEU A 335 27.48 2.61 2.83
C LEU A 335 27.54 1.54 1.73
N SER A 336 26.97 0.37 1.98
CA SER A 336 27.04 -0.75 1.05
C SER A 336 25.66 -1.34 0.76
N ARG A 337 25.43 -1.73 -0.50
CA ARG A 337 24.27 -2.45 -1.01
C ARG A 337 24.71 -3.84 -1.46
N ALA A 338 24.15 -4.91 -0.87
CA ALA A 338 24.52 -6.29 -1.17
C ALA A 338 26.05 -6.53 -1.22
N ALA A 339 26.78 -6.00 -0.21
CA ALA A 339 28.24 -6.03 -0.06
C ALA A 339 29.05 -5.16 -1.06
N ALA A 340 28.42 -4.47 -2.00
CA ALA A 340 29.09 -3.46 -2.83
C ALA A 340 29.05 -2.10 -2.15
N VAL A 341 30.20 -1.42 -2.01
CA VAL A 341 30.24 -0.03 -1.51
C VAL A 341 29.60 0.88 -2.56
N ILE A 342 28.58 1.62 -2.14
CA ILE A 342 27.83 2.56 -2.99
C ILE A 342 28.08 4.01 -2.59
N ASP A 343 28.63 4.24 -1.38
CA ASP A 343 28.98 5.55 -0.91
C ASP A 343 30.15 5.50 0.10
N THR A 344 30.93 6.59 0.18
CA THR A 344 32.09 6.68 1.07
C THR A 344 32.30 8.13 1.52
N LEU A 345 32.28 8.36 2.83
CA LEU A 345 32.70 9.60 3.44
C LEU A 345 34.08 9.42 4.11
N ASN A 346 35.08 10.10 3.60
CA ASN A 346 36.37 10.23 4.28
C ASN A 346 36.37 11.50 5.16
N SER A 347 36.74 11.34 6.41
CA SER A 347 36.73 12.42 7.40
C SER A 347 38.06 12.45 8.14
N ASP A 348 38.74 13.57 8.13
CA ASP A 348 39.89 13.85 8.96
C ASP A 348 39.49 14.83 10.09
N ALA A 349 39.97 14.59 11.29
CA ALA A 349 39.68 15.47 12.42
C ALA A 349 40.51 16.76 12.30
N GLY A 350 40.00 17.75 11.60
CA GLY A 350 40.61 19.10 11.51
C GLY A 350 40.47 19.89 12.82
N ALA A 351 39.51 19.49 13.67
CA ALA A 351 39.28 20.04 15.01
C ALA A 351 38.79 18.96 15.98
N ALA A 352 38.92 19.20 17.28
CA ALA A 352 38.54 18.24 18.33
C ALA A 352 37.04 17.92 18.36
N GLY A 353 36.17 18.75 17.80
CA GLY A 353 34.72 18.61 17.77
C GLY A 353 34.13 18.75 16.38
N GLU A 354 34.80 18.24 15.35
CA GLU A 354 34.39 18.41 13.94
C GLU A 354 33.18 17.55 13.55
N LEU A 355 32.40 18.08 12.62
CA LEU A 355 31.26 17.40 12.01
C LEU A 355 31.40 17.45 10.50
N ASP A 356 31.68 16.30 9.88
CA ASP A 356 31.69 16.13 8.43
C ASP A 356 30.40 15.52 7.95
N THR A 357 29.91 16.00 6.83
CA THR A 357 28.68 15.53 6.23
C THR A 357 28.92 15.27 4.73
N ASP A 358 28.50 14.13 4.24
CA ASP A 358 28.52 13.87 2.82
C ASP A 358 27.65 14.87 2.07
N ALA A 359 28.21 15.43 0.99
CA ALA A 359 27.53 16.42 0.16
C ALA A 359 26.56 15.80 -0.87
N SER A 360 26.63 14.49 -1.07
CA SER A 360 25.89 13.76 -2.12
C SER A 360 25.10 12.60 -1.51
N PRO A 361 23.94 12.85 -0.88
CA PRO A 361 23.13 11.78 -0.29
C PRO A 361 22.85 10.65 -1.27
N THR A 362 23.03 9.41 -0.83
CA THR A 362 22.87 8.22 -1.66
C THR A 362 21.39 7.81 -1.77
N PRO A 363 20.83 7.59 -2.98
CA PRO A 363 19.50 7.06 -3.15
C PRO A 363 19.35 5.65 -2.58
N ALA A 364 18.20 5.40 -1.94
CA ALA A 364 17.82 4.11 -1.37
C ALA A 364 16.33 3.86 -1.59
N VAL A 365 15.92 2.58 -1.62
CA VAL A 365 14.54 2.18 -1.93
C VAL A 365 13.87 1.60 -0.68
N ILE A 366 12.58 1.89 -0.50
CA ILE A 366 11.79 1.34 0.61
C ILE A 366 11.83 -0.20 0.59
N GLY A 367 12.11 -0.80 1.75
CA GLY A 367 12.29 -2.25 1.91
C GLY A 367 13.72 -2.73 1.69
N GLU A 368 14.63 -1.87 1.22
CA GLU A 368 16.04 -2.18 1.08
C GLU A 368 16.75 -2.21 2.43
N THR A 369 17.78 -3.06 2.56
CA THR A 369 18.68 -3.07 3.73
C THR A 369 20.09 -2.71 3.29
N LEU A 370 20.60 -1.61 3.82
CA LEU A 370 21.95 -1.09 3.56
C LEU A 370 22.88 -1.39 4.75
N THR A 371 24.13 -1.71 4.47
CA THR A 371 25.14 -1.93 5.51
C THR A 371 26.00 -0.70 5.70
N LEU A 372 26.11 -0.25 6.95
CA LEU A 372 26.95 0.87 7.36
C LEU A 372 28.21 0.34 8.05
N ALA A 373 29.37 0.87 7.74
CA ALA A 373 30.61 0.53 8.41
C ALA A 373 31.50 1.75 8.57
N GLU A 374 32.33 1.72 9.62
CA GLU A 374 33.37 2.67 9.86
C GLU A 374 34.72 1.96 9.98
N THR A 375 35.75 2.55 9.42
CA THR A 375 37.14 2.13 9.57
C THR A 375 37.98 3.32 10.00
N LEU A 376 38.58 3.21 11.18
CA LEU A 376 39.59 4.18 11.64
C LEU A 376 40.92 3.90 10.96
N ALA A 377 41.64 4.96 10.59
CA ALA A 377 42.98 4.82 10.00
C ALA A 377 43.97 4.23 10.99
N GLY A 378 44.85 3.35 10.52
CA GLY A 378 45.89 2.70 11.36
C GLY A 378 46.95 3.65 11.93
N GLY A 379 46.99 4.90 11.44
CA GLY A 379 47.86 5.96 11.91
C GLY A 379 47.27 6.83 13.02
N ASN A 380 46.02 6.64 13.41
CA ASN A 380 45.36 7.43 14.45
C ASN A 380 46.07 7.29 15.77
N VAL A 381 46.22 8.43 16.45
CA VAL A 381 46.88 8.53 17.78
C VAL A 381 45.84 8.35 18.89
N GLY A 382 44.60 8.74 18.65
CA GLY A 382 43.51 8.61 19.62
C GLY A 382 42.89 7.21 19.64
N ALA A 383 42.50 6.75 20.83
CA ALA A 383 41.60 5.61 20.99
C ALA A 383 40.17 6.13 21.11
N TYR A 384 39.28 5.58 20.31
CA TYR A 384 37.88 6.06 20.20
C TYR A 384 36.87 4.98 20.52
N THR A 385 35.79 5.39 21.16
CA THR A 385 34.54 4.62 21.23
C THR A 385 33.59 5.18 20.18
N ALA A 386 33.16 4.31 19.25
CA ALA A 386 32.25 4.68 18.18
C ALA A 386 30.79 4.37 18.54
N THR A 387 29.89 5.28 18.17
CA THR A 387 28.44 5.05 18.20
C THR A 387 27.83 5.44 16.87
N LEU A 388 26.82 4.68 16.41
CA LEU A 388 26.07 4.96 15.18
C LEU A 388 24.61 5.25 15.51
N VAL A 389 24.09 6.35 14.96
CA VAL A 389 22.67 6.73 15.04
C VAL A 389 22.22 7.20 13.68
N CYS A 390 21.12 6.64 13.15
CA CYS A 390 20.46 7.09 11.94
C CYS A 390 19.18 7.86 12.30
N SER A 391 19.24 9.19 12.24
CA SER A 391 18.06 10.05 12.42
C SER A 391 17.19 10.04 11.16
N GLY A 392 15.89 10.00 11.32
CA GLY A 392 14.93 9.85 10.20
C GLY A 392 14.59 8.40 9.86
N ALA A 393 15.32 7.42 10.44
CA ALA A 393 15.01 6.01 10.32
C ALA A 393 14.22 5.51 11.54
N ALA A 394 13.24 4.62 11.30
CA ALA A 394 12.54 3.87 12.33
C ALA A 394 13.34 2.66 12.82
N ASP A 395 14.27 2.16 11.98
CA ASP A 395 15.14 1.05 12.34
C ASP A 395 16.12 1.44 13.47
N SER A 396 15.95 0.80 14.61
CA SER A 396 16.79 1.01 15.80
C SER A 396 17.90 -0.05 15.96
N ASN A 397 17.90 -1.10 15.13
CA ASN A 397 18.87 -2.20 15.20
C ASN A 397 19.84 -2.18 14.02
N LEU A 398 20.68 -1.16 13.98
CA LEU A 398 21.66 -0.93 12.89
C LEU A 398 22.76 -2.01 12.81
N ALA A 399 22.84 -2.93 13.76
CA ALA A 399 23.79 -4.05 13.72
C ALA A 399 23.50 -5.04 12.58
N ASN A 400 22.24 -5.12 12.13
CA ASN A 400 21.82 -5.93 10.98
C ASN A 400 21.83 -5.16 9.65
N GLY A 401 22.25 -3.90 9.67
CA GLY A 401 22.11 -2.94 8.59
C GLY A 401 20.93 -2.00 8.82
N LEU A 402 20.82 -0.97 8.00
CA LEU A 402 19.74 0.01 7.99
C LEU A 402 18.67 -0.48 7.00
N THR A 403 17.47 -0.83 7.50
CA THR A 403 16.32 -1.15 6.65
C THR A 403 15.46 0.09 6.45
N ILE A 404 15.21 0.46 5.20
CA ILE A 404 14.43 1.64 4.82
C ILE A 404 12.95 1.33 4.95
N ALA A 405 12.22 2.06 5.80
CA ALA A 405 10.79 1.89 5.98
C ALA A 405 9.98 2.89 5.13
N ALA A 406 8.70 2.55 4.91
CA ALA A 406 7.79 3.44 4.16
C ALA A 406 7.65 4.80 4.85
N GLY A 407 7.77 5.87 4.06
CA GLY A 407 7.69 7.26 4.52
C GLY A 407 9.01 7.85 5.05
N GLU A 408 10.11 7.11 4.98
CA GLU A 408 11.45 7.60 5.31
C GLU A 408 12.09 8.19 4.05
N THR A 409 12.00 9.48 3.89
CA THR A 409 12.49 10.19 2.69
C THR A 409 13.91 10.75 2.85
N ASN A 410 14.38 10.96 4.08
CA ASN A 410 15.70 11.55 4.36
C ASN A 410 16.27 11.00 5.67
N ILE A 411 17.24 10.12 5.55
CA ILE A 411 17.90 9.46 6.68
C ILE A 411 19.32 10.00 6.80
N ILE A 412 19.72 10.40 8.00
CA ILE A 412 21.08 10.88 8.29
C ILE A 412 21.73 9.93 9.29
N CYS A 413 22.72 9.17 8.85
CA CYS A 413 23.47 8.23 9.67
C CYS A 413 24.76 8.84 10.16
N THR A 414 24.84 9.10 11.46
CA THR A 414 25.98 9.74 12.11
C THR A 414 26.80 8.73 12.92
N TYR A 415 28.04 8.55 12.53
CA TYR A 415 29.05 7.91 13.37
C TYR A 415 29.70 8.97 14.28
N THR A 416 29.54 8.79 15.58
CA THR A 416 30.19 9.65 16.59
C THR A 416 31.34 8.90 17.21
N ASN A 417 32.56 9.43 17.07
CA ASN A 417 33.76 8.92 17.72
C ASN A 417 34.16 9.82 18.89
N SER A 418 34.06 9.27 20.09
CA SER A 418 34.44 9.95 21.31
C SER A 418 35.73 9.34 21.85
N ARG A 419 36.70 10.20 22.14
CA ARG A 419 37.95 9.75 22.74
C ARG A 419 37.72 9.36 24.19
N ASP A 420 38.24 8.19 24.60
CA ASP A 420 38.06 7.64 25.94
C ASP A 420 38.57 8.56 27.03
N THR A 421 37.82 8.69 28.11
CA THR A 421 38.22 9.37 29.33
C THR A 421 38.37 8.36 30.47
N ARG A 422 39.41 8.45 31.28
CA ARG A 422 39.61 7.55 32.42
C ARG A 422 40.07 8.36 33.62
N LEU A 423 39.31 8.31 34.71
CA LEU A 423 39.66 8.96 35.96
C LEU A 423 40.17 7.93 36.95
N SER A 424 41.24 8.29 37.67
CA SER A 424 41.72 7.57 38.84
C SER A 424 41.79 8.51 40.04
N VAL A 425 41.53 7.99 41.22
CA VAL A 425 41.56 8.75 42.47
C VAL A 425 42.53 8.09 43.46
N SER A 426 43.36 8.89 44.09
CA SER A 426 44.22 8.46 45.22
C SER A 426 44.03 9.39 46.40
N LYS A 427 44.10 8.85 47.62
CA LYS A 427 44.01 9.61 48.87
C LYS A 427 45.22 9.30 49.69
N ILE A 428 45.88 10.33 50.17
CA ILE A 428 47.00 10.25 51.14
C ILE A 428 46.68 11.08 52.35
N SER A 429 47.28 10.71 53.48
CA SER A 429 47.25 11.49 54.76
C SER A 429 48.58 11.56 55.40
N SER A 430 48.84 12.65 56.12
CA SER A 430 50.03 12.86 56.93
C SER A 430 49.70 13.62 58.21
N ILE A 431 50.31 13.26 59.30
CA ILE A 431 50.23 14.04 60.55
C ILE A 431 51.11 15.22 60.40
N THR A 432 50.58 16.45 60.57
CA THR A 432 51.36 17.69 60.43
C THR A 432 51.71 18.34 61.77
N ALA A 433 50.91 18.04 62.80
CA ALA A 433 51.16 18.51 64.16
C ALA A 433 50.51 17.58 65.18
N ASP A 434 51.21 17.32 66.33
CA ASP A 434 50.60 16.53 67.44
C ASP A 434 50.75 17.29 68.80
N GLY A 435 51.25 18.53 68.77
CA GLY A 435 51.48 19.32 69.96
C GLY A 435 52.71 18.88 70.83
N VAL A 436 53.40 17.80 70.45
CA VAL A 436 54.46 17.20 71.19
C VAL A 436 55.77 17.14 70.39
N SER A 437 55.71 16.60 69.15
CA SER A 437 56.88 16.38 68.31
C SER A 437 56.91 17.28 67.08
N VAL A 438 57.97 17.98 66.80
CA VAL A 438 58.15 18.81 65.60
C VAL A 438 58.74 18.03 64.41
N THR A 439 59.33 16.85 64.64
CA THR A 439 60.05 16.09 63.60
C THR A 439 59.38 14.78 63.22
N ASN A 440 58.54 14.20 64.08
CA ASN A 440 57.84 12.98 63.82
C ASN A 440 56.49 12.96 64.58
N PRO A 441 55.51 13.81 64.19
CA PRO A 441 54.24 13.90 64.87
C PRO A 441 53.43 12.57 64.72
N LYS A 442 52.65 12.24 65.75
CA LYS A 442 51.88 11.03 65.85
C LYS A 442 50.35 11.35 65.81
N ALA A 443 49.59 10.40 65.33
CA ALA A 443 48.12 10.49 65.36
C ALA A 443 47.60 10.22 66.78
N VAL A 444 47.59 11.24 67.61
CA VAL A 444 47.02 11.24 68.96
C VAL A 444 45.83 12.20 69.01
N PRO A 445 44.96 12.10 70.03
CA PRO A 445 43.86 13.07 70.17
C PRO A 445 44.42 14.54 70.15
N ALA A 446 43.69 15.42 69.44
CA ALA A 446 44.02 16.80 69.10
C ALA A 446 45.16 16.98 68.07
N SER A 447 45.78 15.92 67.51
CA SER A 447 46.75 16.06 66.42
C SER A 447 46.07 16.52 65.12
N THR A 448 46.79 17.20 64.26
CA THR A 448 46.34 17.65 62.95
C THR A 448 46.79 16.68 61.87
N VAL A 449 45.80 16.13 61.14
CA VAL A 449 46.02 15.31 59.98
C VAL A 449 45.73 16.11 58.72
N ARG A 450 46.67 16.20 57.82
CA ARG A 450 46.39 16.70 56.45
C ARG A 450 46.03 15.57 55.55
N TYR A 451 44.86 15.66 54.91
CA TYR A 451 44.44 14.79 53.83
C TYR A 451 44.68 15.46 52.49
N CYS A 452 45.02 14.67 51.50
CA CYS A 452 44.99 15.10 50.10
C CYS A 452 44.39 14.01 49.21
N ILE A 453 43.48 14.41 48.32
CA ILE A 453 42.85 13.58 47.32
C ILE A 453 43.30 14.10 45.97
N LEU A 454 43.87 13.20 45.17
CA LEU A 454 44.37 13.48 43.83
C LEU A 454 43.52 12.72 42.82
N VAL A 455 42.87 13.46 41.93
CA VAL A 455 42.14 12.94 40.79
C VAL A 455 43.01 13.07 39.54
N THR A 456 43.21 12.02 38.81
CA THR A 456 44.01 11.99 37.58
C THR A 456 43.15 11.54 36.40
N ASN A 457 43.12 12.30 35.35
CA ASN A 457 42.60 11.81 34.08
C ASN A 457 43.72 11.05 33.35
N THR A 458 43.66 9.73 33.39
CA THR A 458 44.61 8.83 32.71
C THR A 458 44.16 8.47 31.29
N GLY A 459 42.98 8.93 30.90
CA GLY A 459 42.46 8.71 29.55
C GLY A 459 43.01 9.70 28.53
N PRO A 460 42.93 9.39 27.24
CA PRO A 460 43.36 10.27 26.16
C PRO A 460 42.42 11.45 25.91
N GLY A 461 41.16 11.40 26.39
CA GLY A 461 40.17 12.46 26.23
C GLY A 461 40.08 13.40 27.44
N THR A 462 39.55 14.61 27.22
CA THR A 462 39.19 15.54 28.31
C THR A 462 37.96 15.03 29.03
N SER A 463 38.03 14.83 30.34
CA SER A 463 36.85 14.53 31.16
C SER A 463 36.12 15.82 31.52
N THR A 464 34.83 15.88 31.35
CA THR A 464 33.97 17.03 31.67
C THR A 464 33.17 16.77 32.94
N ALA A 465 32.79 17.84 33.65
CA ALA A 465 31.99 17.78 34.87
C ALA A 465 32.56 16.79 35.91
N VAL A 466 33.87 16.86 36.15
CA VAL A 466 34.57 15.97 37.10
C VAL A 466 34.20 16.37 38.53
N SER A 467 33.75 15.39 39.31
CA SER A 467 33.46 15.55 40.74
C SER A 467 34.08 14.40 41.53
N ALA A 468 34.71 14.71 42.63
CA ALA A 468 35.26 13.75 43.57
C ALA A 468 34.80 14.07 45.00
N THR A 469 34.35 13.06 45.73
CA THR A 469 33.87 13.20 47.10
C THR A 469 34.66 12.35 48.08
N ASP A 470 34.85 12.85 49.28
CA ASP A 470 35.46 12.13 50.40
C ASP A 470 34.66 12.36 51.68
N THR A 471 34.32 11.30 52.39
CA THR A 471 33.64 11.42 53.67
C THR A 471 34.62 11.18 54.80
N LEU A 472 34.73 12.16 55.69
CA LEU A 472 35.58 12.09 56.87
C LEU A 472 35.13 11.01 57.83
N PRO A 473 36.02 10.18 58.35
CA PRO A 473 35.68 9.21 59.40
C PRO A 473 35.27 9.89 60.71
N ALA A 474 34.44 9.23 61.49
CA ALA A 474 33.85 9.80 62.73
C ALA A 474 34.82 10.18 63.80
N PHE A 475 36.09 9.71 63.73
CA PHE A 475 37.16 10.02 64.70
C PHE A 475 38.04 11.18 64.30
N VAL A 476 37.68 11.96 63.29
CA VAL A 476 38.35 13.22 62.95
C VAL A 476 37.30 14.29 62.67
N THR A 477 37.67 15.55 62.97
CA THR A 477 36.80 16.71 62.73
C THR A 477 37.51 17.64 61.74
N TYR A 478 36.81 18.12 60.71
CA TYR A 478 37.30 19.04 59.71
C TYR A 478 37.81 20.36 60.39
N VAL A 479 38.94 20.88 59.94
CA VAL A 479 39.44 22.18 60.38
C VAL A 479 38.98 23.24 59.38
N ALA A 480 38.04 24.12 59.81
CA ALA A 480 37.47 25.17 58.98
C ALA A 480 38.55 26.12 58.39
N GLY A 481 38.34 26.49 57.10
CA GLY A 481 39.28 27.39 56.38
C GLY A 481 40.59 26.73 55.96
N SER A 482 40.72 25.41 56.14
CA SER A 482 41.95 24.68 55.77
C SER A 482 41.98 24.14 54.36
N MET A 483 40.86 24.32 53.58
CA MET A 483 40.69 23.80 52.23
C MET A 483 41.72 24.45 51.27
N ARG A 484 42.28 23.64 50.41
CA ARG A 484 43.21 24.07 49.34
C ARG A 484 43.02 23.22 48.11
N SER A 485 43.09 23.86 46.95
CA SER A 485 43.12 23.16 45.65
C SER A 485 44.46 23.35 44.92
N GLY A 486 44.61 22.55 43.85
CA GLY A 486 45.83 22.66 43.02
C GLY A 486 45.97 21.46 42.07
N THR A 487 47.08 21.39 41.36
CA THR A 487 47.35 20.29 40.41
C THR A 487 48.06 19.09 41.06
N SER A 488 48.60 19.22 42.29
CA SER A 488 49.18 18.07 43.01
C SER A 488 49.06 18.26 44.52
N CYS A 489 49.15 17.18 45.26
CA CYS A 489 49.12 17.22 46.72
C CYS A 489 50.25 18.11 47.36
N GLY A 490 51.37 18.23 46.67
CA GLY A 490 52.49 19.06 47.10
C GLY A 490 52.37 20.56 46.80
N THR A 491 51.56 20.89 45.78
CA THR A 491 51.37 22.25 45.28
C THR A 491 49.95 22.79 45.46
N ALA A 492 49.10 22.06 46.18
CA ALA A 492 47.71 22.49 46.49
C ALA A 492 47.77 23.67 47.48
N ALA A 493 47.79 24.92 46.97
CA ALA A 493 47.98 26.15 47.71
C ALA A 493 46.91 27.21 47.47
N THR A 494 46.07 27.07 46.41
CA THR A 494 44.91 27.93 46.19
C THR A 494 43.96 27.79 47.38
N VAL A 495 43.59 28.90 47.99
CA VAL A 495 42.69 28.91 49.14
C VAL A 495 41.28 28.78 48.65
N GLU A 496 40.57 27.79 49.16
CA GLU A 496 39.18 27.58 48.95
C GLU A 496 38.38 28.00 50.19
N ASP A 497 37.21 28.56 50.05
CA ASP A 497 36.28 28.70 51.16
C ASP A 497 35.59 27.37 51.46
N ASP A 498 34.85 27.25 52.52
CA ASP A 498 34.25 25.95 52.91
C ASP A 498 32.90 25.70 52.27
N ASN A 499 32.38 26.62 51.45
CA ASN A 499 31.05 26.49 50.82
C ASN A 499 31.18 26.15 49.32
N ALA A 500 30.06 25.82 48.65
CA ALA A 500 29.99 25.42 47.25
C ALA A 500 29.56 26.58 46.32
N THR A 501 29.79 27.84 46.72
CA THR A 501 29.37 29.03 45.98
C THR A 501 30.41 30.14 46.10
N GLY A 502 30.79 30.73 44.97
CA GLY A 502 31.75 31.83 44.94
C GLY A 502 32.56 31.85 43.67
N ALA A 503 33.52 32.76 43.62
CA ALA A 503 34.45 32.85 42.50
C ALA A 503 35.56 31.78 42.55
N ASP A 504 35.88 31.28 43.72
CA ASP A 504 36.84 30.23 44.00
C ASP A 504 36.41 28.84 43.50
N GLU A 505 35.10 28.62 43.22
CA GLU A 505 34.60 27.38 42.63
C GLU A 505 35.07 27.14 41.17
N SER A 506 35.74 28.10 40.56
CA SER A 506 36.18 28.02 39.15
C SER A 506 37.63 28.45 38.88
N ASP A 507 38.51 28.58 39.89
CA ASP A 507 39.87 29.09 39.76
C ASP A 507 41.04 28.09 39.99
N PRO A 508 41.28 27.04 39.25
CA PRO A 508 40.47 26.34 38.25
C PRO A 508 39.64 25.17 38.82
N PHE A 509 39.66 24.96 40.15
CA PHE A 509 38.99 23.86 40.85
C PHE A 509 38.19 24.41 42.02
N GLY A 510 36.96 23.95 42.20
CA GLY A 510 36.18 24.27 43.39
C GLY A 510 36.26 23.15 44.44
N VAL A 511 36.38 23.48 45.72
CA VAL A 511 36.39 22.49 46.81
C VAL A 511 35.57 22.99 47.97
N SER A 512 34.61 22.19 48.42
CA SER A 512 33.64 22.54 49.47
C SER A 512 33.48 21.44 50.52
N VAL A 513 32.92 21.77 51.68
CA VAL A 513 32.53 20.82 52.72
C VAL A 513 31.07 20.96 53.13
N THR A 514 30.35 19.83 53.15
CA THR A 514 29.01 19.77 53.68
C THR A 514 28.89 18.65 54.72
N GLY A 515 28.76 19.07 55.99
CA GLY A 515 28.82 18.11 57.11
C GLY A 515 30.19 17.46 57.24
N SER A 516 30.26 16.14 57.00
CA SER A 516 31.52 15.38 56.98
C SER A 516 32.02 15.07 55.54
N THR A 517 31.36 15.55 54.51
CA THR A 517 31.71 15.25 53.11
C THR A 517 32.43 16.42 52.48
N ILE A 518 33.61 16.16 51.97
CA ILE A 518 34.43 17.06 51.15
C ILE A 518 34.10 16.76 49.69
N THR A 519 33.83 17.78 48.88
CA THR A 519 33.54 17.65 47.46
C THR A 519 34.49 18.55 46.67
N GLY A 520 35.18 18.01 45.70
CA GLY A 520 35.97 18.75 44.72
C GLY A 520 35.38 18.64 43.33
N VAL A 521 35.31 19.76 42.60
CA VAL A 521 34.72 19.84 41.25
C VAL A 521 35.64 20.58 40.27
N THR A 522 35.53 20.20 38.99
CA THR A 522 36.09 20.99 37.89
C THR A 522 35.24 20.79 36.64
N ALA A 523 35.08 21.85 35.87
CA ALA A 523 34.32 21.79 34.62
C ALA A 523 34.96 20.85 33.58
N ALA A 524 36.29 20.79 33.55
CA ALA A 524 37.04 19.94 32.64
C ALA A 524 38.41 19.55 33.24
N LEU A 525 38.81 18.29 33.00
CA LEU A 525 40.15 17.78 33.35
C LEU A 525 40.76 17.19 32.08
N ALA A 526 41.74 17.90 31.52
CA ALA A 526 42.41 17.51 30.29
C ALA A 526 43.12 16.14 30.42
N ALA A 527 43.40 15.51 29.28
CA ALA A 527 44.17 14.26 29.24
C ALA A 527 45.50 14.38 29.99
N ASN A 528 45.81 13.36 30.78
CA ASN A 528 47.07 13.29 31.58
C ASN A 528 47.27 14.45 32.55
N THR A 529 46.22 15.16 32.95
CA THR A 529 46.28 16.20 33.98
C THR A 529 45.64 15.71 35.28
N THR A 530 45.93 16.45 36.34
CA THR A 530 45.51 16.13 37.71
C THR A 530 44.82 17.29 38.37
N PHE A 531 43.92 16.98 39.28
CA PHE A 531 43.25 17.87 40.21
C PHE A 531 43.49 17.36 41.64
N ALA A 532 43.97 18.20 42.53
CA ALA A 532 44.18 17.85 43.92
C ALA A 532 43.38 18.76 44.87
N MET A 533 42.71 18.16 45.85
CA MET A 533 42.11 18.84 46.98
C MET A 533 42.79 18.40 48.28
N ALA A 534 43.19 19.36 49.09
CA ALA A 534 43.88 19.13 50.38
C ALA A 534 43.18 19.90 51.51
N PHE A 535 43.09 19.30 52.66
CA PHE A 535 42.48 19.90 53.85
C PHE A 535 43.00 19.28 55.13
N ASN A 536 42.85 20.00 56.26
CA ASN A 536 43.24 19.51 57.56
C ASN A 536 42.04 19.01 58.36
N ALA A 537 42.27 18.02 59.20
CA ALA A 537 41.28 17.52 60.16
C ALA A 537 42.01 17.28 61.51
N THR A 538 41.30 17.47 62.60
CA THR A 538 41.80 17.20 63.98
C THR A 538 41.31 15.80 64.37
N VAL A 539 42.22 14.99 64.97
CA VAL A 539 41.87 13.69 65.57
C VAL A 539 41.10 13.95 66.86
N ASN A 540 39.90 13.30 66.97
CA ASN A 540 39.00 13.48 68.12
C ASN A 540 39.56 12.81 69.39
#